data_73b042cfb5bae60da6f08546b8ced76d
#
_entry.id   73b042cfb5bae60da6f08546b8ced76d
#
_cell.length_a   1.000
_cell.length_b   1.000
_cell.length_c   1.000
_cell.angle_alpha   90.00
_cell.angle_beta   90.00
_cell.angle_gamma   90.00
#
_symmetry.space_group_name_H-M   'P 1'
#
loop_
_entity.id
_entity.type
_entity.pdbx_description
1 polymer ?
#
loop_
_entity_poly.entity_id
_entity_poly.type
_entity_poly.pdbx_seq_one_letter_code
_entity_poly.pdbx_strand_id
1 'polypeptide(L)'
;DTAQTANWRTDPAVAAGGYFEDLASHGLDLMLHLLGDITLAQGIRTNQQGLYAAADAVTGTWQFASGATGSGYWNFGAAQALDAVTIHGSQGEIHFSVFGEQPVVLRNAQGTQSHEIAHAENIQFFHIENMQKHMDGLVTHPSTSHTAQRTTWVMEQISRPPF
;
A
#
# COMPACT_ATOMS: atom_id res chain seq x y z
N ASP A 1 -7.06 0.35 20.37
CA ASP A 1 -7.08 1.68 21.03
C ASP A 1 -6.03 2.66 20.49
N THR A 2 -5.76 2.59 19.20
CA THR A 2 -4.82 3.51 18.55
C THR A 2 -5.39 4.93 18.38
N ALA A 3 -6.70 5.09 18.41
CA ALA A 3 -7.37 6.37 18.23
C ALA A 3 -7.23 7.36 19.41
N GLN A 4 -6.93 6.89 20.60
CA GLN A 4 -6.87 7.75 21.81
C GLN A 4 -5.48 8.25 22.16
N THR A 5 -4.43 7.75 21.53
CA THR A 5 -3.08 8.23 21.79
C THR A 5 -2.69 9.23 20.71
N ALA A 6 -2.54 10.50 21.09
CA ALA A 6 -2.06 11.54 20.17
C ALA A 6 -0.70 11.12 19.57
N ASN A 7 -0.66 10.95 18.26
CA ASN A 7 0.56 10.65 17.52
C ASN A 7 0.55 11.46 16.20
N TRP A 8 1.66 11.49 15.50
CA TRP A 8 1.81 12.29 14.28
C TRP A 8 0.77 11.95 13.20
N ARG A 9 0.29 10.68 13.14
CA ARG A 9 -0.72 10.21 12.18
C ARG A 9 -2.12 10.77 12.45
N THR A 10 -2.38 11.21 13.66
CA THR A 10 -3.69 11.76 14.06
C THR A 10 -3.74 13.28 14.05
N ASP A 11 -2.60 13.93 13.77
CA ASP A 11 -2.47 15.39 13.67
C ASP A 11 -2.55 15.82 12.19
N PRO A 12 -3.62 16.51 11.76
CA PRO A 12 -3.79 16.94 10.37
C PRO A 12 -2.77 17.99 9.91
N ALA A 13 -2.06 18.65 10.84
CA ALA A 13 -0.98 19.56 10.50
C ALA A 13 0.29 18.83 10.06
N VAL A 14 0.44 17.55 10.45
CA VAL A 14 1.58 16.69 10.12
C VAL A 14 1.18 15.67 9.03
N ALA A 15 0.04 15.01 9.18
CA ALA A 15 -0.47 13.98 8.27
C ALA A 15 -1.97 14.21 8.02
N ALA A 16 -2.30 15.03 7.03
CA ALA A 16 -3.69 15.36 6.73
C ALA A 16 -4.52 14.14 6.27
N GLY A 17 -3.88 13.16 5.64
CA GLY A 17 -4.47 11.87 5.26
C GLY A 17 -4.49 10.84 6.39
N GLY A 18 -3.99 11.16 7.58
CA GLY A 18 -4.00 10.27 8.72
C GLY A 18 -3.16 9.02 8.52
N TYR A 19 -3.65 7.90 9.02
CA TYR A 19 -3.00 6.58 8.85
C TYR A 19 -2.83 6.16 7.39
N PHE A 20 -3.59 6.74 6.45
CA PHE A 20 -3.42 6.49 5.03
C PHE A 20 -2.00 6.85 4.56
N GLU A 21 -1.45 7.99 5.00
CA GLU A 21 -0.12 8.43 4.56
C GLU A 21 0.99 7.47 5.01
N ASP A 22 0.80 6.79 6.12
CA ASP A 22 1.74 5.79 6.61
C ASP A 22 1.51 4.41 5.95
N LEU A 23 0.30 3.87 6.06
CA LEU A 23 0.03 2.48 5.73
C LEU A 23 -0.23 2.23 4.23
N ALA A 24 -0.89 3.16 3.53
CA ALA A 24 -1.16 2.98 2.11
C ALA A 24 0.11 3.06 1.24
N SER A 25 1.14 3.78 1.72
CA SER A 25 2.43 3.87 1.03
C SER A 25 3.02 2.49 0.72
N HIS A 26 2.94 1.54 1.65
CA HIS A 26 3.46 0.20 1.48
C HIS A 26 2.75 -0.58 0.37
N GLY A 27 1.41 -0.55 0.37
CA GLY A 27 0.62 -1.24 -0.66
C GLY A 27 0.76 -0.60 -2.04
N LEU A 28 0.77 0.73 -2.12
CA LEU A 28 0.91 1.46 -3.39
C LEU A 28 2.33 1.30 -3.97
N ASP A 29 3.37 1.33 -3.13
CA ASP A 29 4.75 1.07 -3.58
C ASP A 29 4.90 -0.35 -4.12
N LEU A 30 4.30 -1.33 -3.44
CA LEU A 30 4.27 -2.71 -3.91
C LEU A 30 3.53 -2.84 -5.26
N MET A 31 2.40 -2.15 -5.45
CA MET A 31 1.69 -2.16 -6.73
C MET A 31 2.52 -1.52 -7.85
N LEU A 32 3.19 -0.41 -7.59
CA LEU A 32 4.12 0.23 -8.54
C LEU A 32 5.28 -0.70 -8.89
N HIS A 33 5.82 -1.44 -7.91
CA HIS A 33 6.88 -2.42 -8.14
C HIS A 33 6.42 -3.60 -9.01
N LEU A 34 5.23 -4.14 -8.75
CA LEU A 34 4.71 -5.33 -9.43
C LEU A 34 4.11 -5.04 -10.82
N LEU A 35 3.40 -3.91 -10.97
CA LEU A 35 2.56 -3.61 -12.14
C LEU A 35 3.04 -2.41 -12.96
N GLY A 36 4.09 -1.73 -12.50
CA GLY A 36 4.68 -0.58 -13.18
C GLY A 36 4.04 0.75 -12.76
N ASP A 37 4.32 1.80 -13.54
CA ASP A 37 3.97 3.16 -13.20
C ASP A 37 2.47 3.41 -13.23
N ILE A 38 1.97 4.13 -12.22
CA ILE A 38 0.63 4.71 -12.20
C ILE A 38 0.70 6.09 -12.85
N THR A 39 -0.12 6.31 -13.87
CA THR A 39 -0.15 7.54 -14.68
C THR A 39 -1.34 8.45 -14.38
N LEU A 40 -2.38 7.89 -13.75
CA LEU A 40 -3.56 8.62 -13.31
C LEU A 40 -3.98 8.07 -11.94
N ALA A 41 -4.25 8.95 -11.00
CA ALA A 41 -4.82 8.58 -9.70
C ALA A 41 -5.74 9.69 -9.20
N GLN A 42 -6.81 9.33 -8.51
CA GLN A 42 -7.74 10.24 -7.85
C GLN A 42 -8.43 9.55 -6.69
N GLY A 43 -8.97 10.30 -5.77
CA GLY A 43 -9.66 9.72 -4.63
C GLY A 43 -10.48 10.70 -3.81
N ILE A 44 -11.03 10.18 -2.74
CA ILE A 44 -11.80 10.93 -1.74
C ILE A 44 -11.23 10.56 -0.38
N ARG A 45 -10.93 11.57 0.43
CA ARG A 45 -10.61 11.39 1.85
C ARG A 45 -11.67 12.08 2.71
N THR A 46 -12.01 11.45 3.82
CA THR A 46 -12.99 11.98 4.77
C THR A 46 -12.55 11.68 6.20
N ASN A 47 -13.03 12.50 7.13
CA ASN A 47 -13.08 12.15 8.54
C ASN A 47 -14.51 11.67 8.82
N GLN A 48 -14.75 10.38 8.57
CA GLN A 48 -16.08 9.79 8.54
C GLN A 48 -16.61 9.49 9.95
N GLN A 49 -15.75 9.08 10.84
CA GLN A 49 -16.12 8.62 12.17
C GLN A 49 -15.69 9.59 13.28
N GLY A 50 -14.84 10.56 12.98
CA GLY A 50 -14.36 11.52 13.96
C GLY A 50 -13.49 10.93 15.05
N LEU A 51 -12.75 9.85 14.75
CA LEU A 51 -11.88 9.18 15.72
C LEU A 51 -10.72 10.05 16.18
N TYR A 52 -10.25 10.91 15.29
CA TYR A 52 -9.17 11.87 15.50
C TYR A 52 -9.34 13.03 14.52
N ALA A 53 -8.46 14.03 14.55
CA ALA A 53 -8.62 15.24 13.72
C ALA A 53 -8.24 15.04 12.24
N ALA A 54 -7.32 14.11 11.92
CA ALA A 54 -6.95 13.78 10.54
C ALA A 54 -8.00 12.88 9.87
N ALA A 55 -7.89 12.63 8.57
CA ALA A 55 -8.79 11.73 7.85
C ALA A 55 -8.69 10.28 8.38
N ASP A 56 -9.84 9.63 8.54
CA ASP A 56 -9.96 8.25 9.01
C ASP A 56 -10.46 7.27 7.94
N ALA A 57 -10.89 7.79 6.78
CA ALA A 57 -11.28 6.98 5.62
C ALA A 57 -10.82 7.62 4.32
N VAL A 58 -10.24 6.80 3.43
CA VAL A 58 -9.76 7.20 2.10
C VAL A 58 -10.16 6.13 1.08
N THR A 59 -10.62 6.57 -0.09
CA THR A 59 -10.88 5.70 -1.25
C THR A 59 -10.13 6.26 -2.45
N GLY A 60 -9.49 5.40 -3.22
CA GLY A 60 -8.74 5.80 -4.41
C GLY A 60 -8.98 4.88 -5.60
N THR A 61 -8.79 5.46 -6.79
CA THR A 61 -8.74 4.72 -8.06
C THR A 61 -7.54 5.20 -8.87
N TRP A 62 -6.97 4.31 -9.66
CA TRP A 62 -5.78 4.63 -10.47
C TRP A 62 -5.71 3.83 -11.75
N GLN A 63 -4.88 4.30 -12.69
CA GLN A 63 -4.55 3.61 -13.93
C GLN A 63 -3.04 3.49 -14.07
N PHE A 64 -2.59 2.29 -14.39
CA PHE A 64 -1.19 2.00 -14.73
C PHE A 64 -0.87 2.39 -16.18
N ALA A 65 0.41 2.61 -16.47
CA ALA A 65 0.89 2.87 -17.82
C ALA A 65 0.55 1.74 -18.82
N SER A 66 0.40 0.51 -18.33
CA SER A 66 -0.06 -0.65 -19.10
C SER A 66 -1.54 -0.59 -19.53
N GLY A 67 -2.31 0.35 -18.97
CA GLY A 67 -3.77 0.43 -19.13
C GLY A 67 -4.57 -0.35 -18.07
N ALA A 68 -3.92 -1.15 -17.24
CA ALA A 68 -4.57 -1.79 -16.10
C ALA A 68 -5.11 -0.74 -15.12
N THR A 69 -6.21 -1.05 -14.44
CA THR A 69 -6.82 -0.16 -13.45
C THR A 69 -6.83 -0.79 -12.08
N GLY A 70 -6.83 0.05 -11.04
CA GLY A 70 -6.94 -0.39 -9.66
C GLY A 70 -7.82 0.53 -8.83
N SER A 71 -8.25 0.02 -7.70
CA SER A 71 -8.94 0.78 -6.67
C SER A 71 -8.54 0.29 -5.29
N GLY A 72 -8.59 1.17 -4.32
CA GLY A 72 -8.30 0.84 -2.93
C GLY A 72 -9.22 1.58 -1.97
N TYR A 73 -9.40 0.99 -0.81
CA TYR A 73 -10.18 1.55 0.27
C TYR A 73 -9.46 1.33 1.60
N TRP A 74 -9.27 2.39 2.33
CA TRP A 74 -8.64 2.40 3.65
C TRP A 74 -9.60 3.02 4.65
N ASN A 75 -10.05 2.27 5.63
CA ASN A 75 -10.92 2.74 6.70
C ASN A 75 -10.35 2.32 8.05
N PHE A 76 -9.82 3.27 8.77
CA PHE A 76 -9.13 3.05 10.04
C PHE A 76 -10.09 3.00 11.26
N GLY A 77 -11.38 3.17 11.01
CA GLY A 77 -12.45 3.04 12.00
C GLY A 77 -13.34 1.82 11.81
N ALA A 78 -12.98 0.90 10.90
CA ALA A 78 -13.75 -0.32 10.68
C ALA A 78 -13.73 -1.23 11.93
N ALA A 79 -14.86 -1.91 12.19
CA ALA A 79 -15.00 -2.79 13.35
C ALA A 79 -14.08 -4.03 13.28
N GLN A 80 -13.66 -4.43 12.08
CA GLN A 80 -12.76 -5.55 11.85
C GLN A 80 -11.57 -5.09 11.02
N ALA A 81 -10.37 -5.51 11.42
CA ALA A 81 -9.17 -5.31 10.63
C ALA A 81 -9.23 -6.18 9.37
N LEU A 82 -8.99 -5.57 8.21
CA LEU A 82 -8.85 -6.25 6.94
C LEU A 82 -7.61 -5.70 6.24
N ASP A 83 -6.71 -6.60 5.85
CA ASP A 83 -5.59 -6.31 4.97
C ASP A 83 -5.63 -7.33 3.83
N ALA A 84 -6.12 -6.92 2.68
CA ALA A 84 -6.32 -7.80 1.55
C ALA A 84 -6.09 -7.07 0.24
N VAL A 85 -5.30 -7.69 -0.63
CA VAL A 85 -5.07 -7.27 -2.01
C VAL A 85 -5.48 -8.41 -2.93
N THR A 86 -6.15 -8.06 -4.01
CA THR A 86 -6.45 -8.99 -5.11
C THR A 86 -5.97 -8.40 -6.43
N ILE A 87 -5.19 -9.17 -7.17
CA ILE A 87 -4.79 -8.85 -8.54
C ILE A 87 -5.54 -9.81 -9.47
N HIS A 88 -6.42 -9.26 -10.31
CA HIS A 88 -7.13 -10.02 -11.33
C HIS A 88 -6.38 -9.97 -12.65
N GLY A 89 -5.94 -11.12 -13.14
CA GLY A 89 -5.31 -11.30 -14.45
C GLY A 89 -6.21 -12.08 -15.40
N SER A 90 -5.84 -12.12 -16.68
CA SER A 90 -6.58 -12.85 -17.73
C SER A 90 -6.57 -14.38 -17.54
N GLN A 91 -5.68 -14.92 -16.74
CA GLN A 91 -5.53 -16.36 -16.52
C GLN A 91 -5.80 -16.80 -15.07
N GLY A 92 -6.16 -15.86 -14.18
CA GLY A 92 -6.41 -16.15 -12.79
C GLY A 92 -6.31 -14.91 -11.91
N GLU A 93 -6.36 -15.13 -10.61
CA GLU A 93 -6.26 -14.08 -9.61
C GLU A 93 -5.27 -14.43 -8.52
N ILE A 94 -4.62 -13.43 -7.96
CA ILE A 94 -3.70 -13.57 -6.84
C ILE A 94 -4.26 -12.78 -5.67
N HIS A 95 -4.30 -13.43 -4.50
CA HIS A 95 -4.73 -12.81 -3.24
C HIS A 95 -3.58 -12.83 -2.25
N PHE A 96 -3.35 -11.73 -1.57
CA PHE A 96 -2.33 -11.61 -0.52
C PHE A 96 -2.65 -10.45 0.44
N SER A 97 -1.90 -10.37 1.53
CA SER A 97 -1.89 -9.30 2.51
C SER A 97 -0.60 -8.51 2.39
N VAL A 98 -0.63 -7.18 2.67
CA VAL A 98 0.58 -6.34 2.67
C VAL A 98 1.36 -6.51 3.97
N PHE A 99 0.66 -6.62 5.11
CA PHE A 99 1.26 -6.64 6.44
C PHE A 99 1.09 -7.97 7.17
N GLY A 100 0.16 -8.80 6.71
CA GLY A 100 -0.13 -10.09 7.35
C GLY A 100 0.79 -11.20 6.84
N GLU A 101 0.77 -12.31 7.57
CA GLU A 101 1.57 -13.52 7.29
C GLU A 101 0.76 -14.59 6.56
N GLN A 102 -0.42 -14.23 6.01
CA GLN A 102 -1.24 -15.18 5.27
C GLN A 102 -0.54 -15.60 3.98
N PRO A 103 -0.73 -16.86 3.54
CA PRO A 103 -0.18 -17.33 2.28
C PRO A 103 -0.60 -16.47 1.08
N VAL A 104 0.26 -16.39 0.09
CA VAL A 104 -0.12 -15.89 -1.23
C VAL A 104 -0.94 -16.97 -1.94
N VAL A 105 -2.17 -16.64 -2.34
CA VAL A 105 -3.09 -17.61 -2.97
C VAL A 105 -3.28 -17.27 -4.44
N LEU A 106 -2.91 -18.23 -5.31
CA LEU A 106 -3.20 -18.18 -6.74
C LEU A 106 -4.43 -19.03 -7.04
N ARG A 107 -5.41 -18.45 -7.72
CA ARG A 107 -6.59 -19.16 -8.25
C ARG A 107 -6.65 -19.00 -9.76
N ASN A 108 -6.73 -20.13 -10.47
CA ASN A 108 -6.82 -20.17 -11.94
C ASN A 108 -7.60 -21.39 -12.42
N ALA A 109 -7.62 -21.65 -13.73
CA ALA A 109 -8.34 -22.80 -14.31
C ALA A 109 -7.82 -24.17 -13.85
N GLN A 110 -6.58 -24.25 -13.34
CA GLN A 110 -5.98 -25.47 -12.80
C GLN A 110 -6.34 -25.70 -11.33
N GLY A 111 -6.96 -24.73 -10.66
CA GLY A 111 -7.37 -24.81 -9.27
C GLY A 111 -6.77 -23.71 -8.40
N THR A 112 -6.71 -23.97 -7.11
CA THR A 112 -6.17 -23.06 -6.09
C THR A 112 -4.83 -23.57 -5.59
N GLN A 113 -3.84 -22.70 -5.58
CA GLN A 113 -2.50 -22.96 -5.01
C GLN A 113 -2.24 -21.96 -3.88
N SER A 114 -1.64 -22.44 -2.80
CA SER A 114 -1.27 -21.62 -1.64
C SER A 114 0.24 -21.67 -1.46
N HIS A 115 0.86 -20.51 -1.33
CA HIS A 115 2.29 -20.35 -1.19
C HIS A 115 2.61 -19.69 0.14
N GLU A 116 3.13 -20.47 1.08
CA GLU A 116 3.66 -19.96 2.34
C GLU A 116 4.98 -19.24 2.10
N ILE A 117 5.08 -18.01 2.59
CA ILE A 117 6.30 -17.21 2.51
C ILE A 117 6.86 -17.06 3.92
N ALA A 118 7.98 -17.72 4.19
CA ALA A 118 8.65 -17.58 5.47
C ALA A 118 9.27 -16.18 5.61
N HIS A 119 8.91 -15.48 6.66
CA HIS A 119 9.54 -14.22 7.02
C HIS A 119 10.88 -14.45 7.72
N ALA A 120 11.82 -13.51 7.53
CA ALA A 120 13.01 -13.50 8.35
C ALA A 120 12.65 -13.18 9.80
N GLU A 121 13.44 -13.67 10.78
CA GLU A 121 13.27 -13.36 12.21
C GLU A 121 13.17 -11.84 12.45
N ASN A 122 13.98 -11.06 11.75
CA ASN A 122 13.85 -9.62 11.67
C ASN A 122 13.31 -9.23 10.29
N ILE A 123 12.12 -8.63 10.25
CA ILE A 123 11.43 -8.26 9.01
C ILE A 123 12.27 -7.32 8.11
N GLN A 124 13.18 -6.52 8.69
CA GLN A 124 14.03 -5.61 7.94
C GLN A 124 15.29 -6.27 7.38
N PHE A 125 15.56 -7.52 7.70
CA PHE A 125 16.82 -8.18 7.35
C PHE A 125 17.14 -8.12 5.85
N PHE A 126 16.22 -8.57 5.01
CA PHE A 126 16.43 -8.58 3.56
C PHE A 126 16.48 -7.18 2.94
N HIS A 127 15.78 -6.22 3.54
CA HIS A 127 15.85 -4.83 3.12
C HIS A 127 17.26 -4.26 3.36
N ILE A 128 17.81 -4.44 4.56
CA ILE A 128 19.15 -3.97 4.93
C ILE A 128 20.21 -4.68 4.11
N GLU A 129 20.09 -6.00 3.92
CA GLU A 129 21.03 -6.76 3.06
C GLU A 129 21.04 -6.23 1.62
N ASN A 130 19.86 -5.94 1.05
CA ASN A 130 19.76 -5.38 -0.29
C ASN A 130 20.29 -3.94 -0.36
N MET A 131 20.12 -3.13 0.67
CA MET A 131 20.75 -1.80 0.76
C MET A 131 22.27 -1.91 0.74
N GLN A 132 22.85 -2.83 1.53
CA GLN A 132 24.30 -3.06 1.54
C GLN A 132 24.79 -3.47 0.14
N LYS A 133 24.15 -4.45 -0.51
CA LYS A 133 24.49 -4.88 -1.87
C LYS A 133 24.40 -3.75 -2.89
N HIS A 134 23.42 -2.85 -2.74
CA HIS A 134 23.29 -1.68 -3.60
C HIS A 134 24.45 -0.70 -3.40
N MET A 135 24.83 -0.42 -2.16
CA MET A 135 25.96 0.46 -1.85
C MET A 135 27.29 -0.11 -2.35
N ASP A 136 27.43 -1.42 -2.33
CA ASP A 136 28.61 -2.13 -2.88
C ASP A 136 28.58 -2.23 -4.41
N GLY A 137 27.55 -1.71 -5.08
CA GLY A 137 27.41 -1.74 -6.55
C GLY A 137 27.08 -3.12 -7.13
N LEU A 138 26.67 -4.08 -6.30
CA LEU A 138 26.37 -5.46 -6.71
C LEU A 138 24.97 -5.63 -7.29
N VAL A 139 24.01 -4.85 -6.84
CA VAL A 139 22.61 -4.87 -7.29
C VAL A 139 22.04 -3.46 -7.31
N THR A 140 20.92 -3.26 -8.03
CA THR A 140 20.10 -2.06 -7.87
C THR A 140 19.01 -2.35 -6.86
N HIS A 141 18.94 -1.55 -5.78
CA HIS A 141 17.86 -1.69 -4.80
C HIS A 141 16.51 -1.37 -5.46
N PRO A 142 15.46 -2.19 -5.28
CA PRO A 142 14.15 -1.97 -5.92
C PRO A 142 13.44 -0.70 -5.41
N SER A 143 13.69 -0.31 -4.16
CA SER A 143 13.12 0.90 -3.56
C SER A 143 14.22 1.97 -3.42
N THR A 144 14.07 3.05 -4.16
CA THR A 144 15.00 4.19 -4.19
C THR A 144 14.20 5.48 -3.96
N SER A 145 14.91 6.61 -3.77
CA SER A 145 14.25 7.93 -3.69
C SER A 145 13.38 8.24 -4.91
N HIS A 146 13.79 7.78 -6.08
CA HIS A 146 13.02 7.95 -7.32
C HIS A 146 11.72 7.13 -7.31
N THR A 147 11.74 5.87 -6.84
CA THR A 147 10.52 5.06 -6.72
C THR A 147 9.62 5.59 -5.62
N ALA A 148 10.16 5.98 -4.47
CA ALA A 148 9.42 6.58 -3.37
C ALA A 148 8.69 7.88 -3.78
N GLN A 149 9.31 8.71 -4.64
CA GLN A 149 8.66 9.91 -5.18
C GLN A 149 7.40 9.57 -5.98
N ARG A 150 7.40 8.47 -6.75
CA ARG A 150 6.21 8.03 -7.50
C ARG A 150 5.08 7.58 -6.57
N THR A 151 5.41 6.82 -5.54
CA THR A 151 4.45 6.42 -4.51
C THR A 151 3.84 7.64 -3.82
N THR A 152 4.67 8.61 -3.43
CA THR A 152 4.22 9.88 -2.82
C THR A 152 3.27 10.63 -3.75
N TRP A 153 3.62 10.75 -5.04
CA TRP A 153 2.76 11.39 -6.04
C TRP A 153 1.38 10.73 -6.12
N VAL A 154 1.31 9.38 -6.17
CA VAL A 154 0.03 8.66 -6.20
C VAL A 154 -0.80 8.95 -4.96
N MET A 155 -0.19 8.91 -3.78
CA MET A 155 -0.85 9.21 -2.51
C MET A 155 -1.39 10.63 -2.48
N GLU A 156 -0.63 11.62 -2.96
CA GLU A 156 -1.07 13.01 -3.09
C GLU A 156 -2.26 13.17 -4.04
N GLN A 157 -2.26 12.46 -5.20
CA GLN A 157 -3.41 12.51 -6.11
C GLN A 157 -4.69 11.94 -5.46
N ILE A 158 -4.55 10.82 -4.72
CA ILE A 158 -5.67 10.16 -4.04
C ILE A 158 -6.20 11.03 -2.89
N SER A 159 -5.31 11.68 -2.14
CA SER A 159 -5.66 12.43 -0.94
C SER A 159 -5.94 13.92 -1.18
N ARG A 160 -5.88 14.41 -2.41
CA ARG A 160 -6.22 15.81 -2.72
C ARG A 160 -7.66 16.11 -2.27
N PRO A 161 -7.89 17.25 -1.62
CA PRO A 161 -9.26 17.69 -1.35
C PRO A 161 -10.01 17.84 -2.67
N PRO A 162 -11.30 17.46 -2.74
CA PRO A 162 -12.13 17.78 -3.90
C PRO A 162 -12.16 19.31 -4.08
N PHE A 163 -12.14 19.75 -5.33
CA PHE A 163 -12.19 21.18 -5.71
C PHE A 163 -13.39 21.90 -5.12
#